data_6d5c47afba998a39fa7d27b3e407c838
#
_entry.id   6d5c47afba998a39fa7d27b3e407c838
#
_cell.length_a   1.000
_cell.length_b   1.000
_cell.length_c   1.000
_cell.angle_alpha   90.00
_cell.angle_beta   90.00
_cell.angle_gamma   90.00
#
_symmetry.space_group_name_H-M   'P 1'
#
loop_
_entity.id
_entity.type
_entity.pdbx_description
1 polymer ?
#
loop_
_entity_poly.entity_id
_entity_poly.type
_entity_poly.pdbx_seq_one_letter_code
_entity_poly.pdbx_strand_id
1 'polypeptide(L)'
;MMKLSTILAMISFSLYAGEVDEVKAAIHSNWETIAKGKDSGLTHPEGGWIATSEGSFWSFDSPQDNKNRIENSPNTLNFKPYHINVEIYGSKKEIAYAVYYLAGTIDRDGNVIVPNYRTRASALMKKENGKWYEVGSHYSPMHSGSGVKFD
;
A
#
# COMPACT_ATOMS: atom_id res chain seq x y z
N MET A 1 34.81 -34.11 40.82
CA MET A 1 33.44 -33.64 40.54
C MET A 1 33.53 -32.59 39.45
N MET A 2 33.35 -32.98 38.19
CA MET A 2 33.29 -32.05 37.04
C MET A 2 31.85 -31.54 36.86
N LYS A 3 31.64 -30.23 36.95
CA LYS A 3 30.35 -29.62 36.59
C LYS A 3 30.28 -29.46 35.10
N LEU A 4 29.38 -30.21 34.48
CA LEU A 4 29.02 -30.09 33.05
C LEU A 4 28.12 -28.88 32.89
N SER A 5 28.65 -27.76 32.35
CA SER A 5 27.85 -26.57 31.97
C SER A 5 27.21 -26.83 30.60
N THR A 6 25.91 -27.06 30.61
CA THR A 6 25.10 -27.17 29.39
C THR A 6 24.90 -25.76 28.83
N ILE A 7 25.58 -25.44 27.75
CA ILE A 7 25.34 -24.22 26.97
C ILE A 7 24.08 -24.47 26.12
N LEU A 8 22.97 -23.87 26.50
CA LEU A 8 21.74 -23.86 25.73
C LEU A 8 21.88 -22.80 24.61
N ALA A 9 22.23 -23.26 23.41
CA ALA A 9 22.22 -22.39 22.23
C ALA A 9 20.78 -22.08 21.86
N MET A 10 20.30 -20.88 22.17
CA MET A 10 19.06 -20.35 21.63
C MET A 10 19.27 -20.06 20.14
N ILE A 11 18.79 -20.95 19.29
CA ILE A 11 18.69 -20.70 17.84
C ILE A 11 17.51 -19.75 17.67
N SER A 12 17.79 -18.46 17.50
CA SER A 12 16.83 -17.47 17.06
C SER A 12 16.47 -17.76 15.62
N PHE A 13 15.35 -18.44 15.37
CA PHE A 13 14.76 -18.48 14.05
C PHE A 13 14.21 -17.08 13.75
N SER A 14 15.01 -16.24 13.11
CA SER A 14 14.50 -15.09 12.38
C SER A 14 13.67 -15.65 11.24
N LEU A 15 12.35 -15.60 11.37
CA LEU A 15 11.44 -15.76 10.26
C LEU A 15 11.70 -14.57 9.32
N TYR A 16 12.58 -14.76 8.34
CA TYR A 16 12.70 -13.80 7.24
C TYR A 16 11.39 -13.86 6.46
N ALA A 17 10.58 -12.81 6.61
CA ALA A 17 9.47 -12.59 5.71
C ALA A 17 10.03 -12.53 4.28
N GLY A 18 9.45 -13.27 3.35
CA GLY A 18 9.85 -13.20 1.95
C GLY A 18 9.43 -11.84 1.36
N GLU A 19 10.01 -11.45 0.23
CA GLU A 19 9.71 -10.18 -0.45
C GLU A 19 8.21 -9.97 -0.67
N VAL A 20 7.47 -11.04 -0.95
CA VAL A 20 6.00 -11.00 -1.09
C VAL A 20 5.32 -10.54 0.19
N ASP A 21 5.75 -11.07 1.34
CA ASP A 21 5.16 -10.72 2.64
C ASP A 21 5.55 -9.30 3.05
N GLU A 22 6.78 -8.86 2.74
CA GLU A 22 7.21 -7.48 2.97
C GLU A 22 6.38 -6.48 2.18
N VAL A 23 6.10 -6.76 0.89
CA VAL A 23 5.25 -5.91 0.03
C VAL A 23 3.82 -5.86 0.56
N LYS A 24 3.25 -7.01 0.94
CA LYS A 24 1.91 -7.06 1.55
C LYS A 24 1.84 -6.25 2.83
N ALA A 25 2.85 -6.39 3.70
CA ALA A 25 2.93 -5.62 4.94
C ALA A 25 3.04 -4.12 4.69
N ALA A 26 3.84 -3.70 3.70
CA ALA A 26 3.97 -2.30 3.30
C ALA A 26 2.62 -1.72 2.83
N ILE A 27 1.87 -2.45 1.99
CA ILE A 27 0.54 -2.04 1.52
C ILE A 27 -0.45 -1.93 2.69
N HIS A 28 -0.49 -2.92 3.59
CA HIS A 28 -1.36 -2.85 4.78
C HIS A 28 -1.03 -1.65 5.67
N SER A 29 0.25 -1.48 6.01
CA SER A 29 0.72 -0.37 6.85
C SER A 29 0.43 1.00 6.23
N ASN A 30 0.54 1.11 4.89
CA ASN A 30 0.19 2.33 4.16
C ASN A 30 -1.27 2.71 4.40
N TRP A 31 -2.20 1.80 4.16
CA TRP A 31 -3.63 2.10 4.31
C TRP A 31 -4.06 2.30 5.76
N GLU A 32 -3.45 1.60 6.71
CA GLU A 32 -3.66 1.84 8.15
C GLU A 32 -3.18 3.24 8.58
N THR A 33 -2.11 3.74 7.96
CA THR A 33 -1.56 5.06 8.27
C THR A 33 -2.39 6.16 7.61
N ILE A 34 -2.82 5.97 6.36
CA ILE A 34 -3.72 6.88 5.64
C ILE A 34 -5.07 7.02 6.37
N ALA A 35 -5.62 5.94 6.92
CA ALA A 35 -6.86 5.98 7.70
C ALA A 35 -6.75 6.85 8.97
N LYS A 36 -5.54 7.16 9.41
CA LYS A 36 -5.25 8.10 10.52
C LYS A 36 -4.97 9.52 10.03
N GLY A 37 -5.16 9.81 8.74
CA GLY A 37 -4.87 11.10 8.12
C GLY A 37 -3.37 11.42 8.05
N LYS A 38 -2.52 10.40 7.96
CA LYS A 38 -1.06 10.56 7.91
C LYS A 38 -0.47 9.90 6.68
N ASP A 39 0.58 10.51 6.15
CA ASP A 39 1.40 9.88 5.12
C ASP A 39 2.27 8.77 5.71
N SER A 40 2.35 7.64 5.02
CA SER A 40 3.16 6.48 5.44
C SER A 40 4.62 6.55 5.00
N GLY A 41 4.94 7.45 4.07
CA GLY A 41 6.23 7.51 3.40
C GLY A 41 6.48 6.32 2.46
N LEU A 42 5.42 5.75 1.89
CA LEU A 42 5.52 4.67 0.92
C LEU A 42 5.93 5.17 -0.47
N THR A 43 5.60 6.42 -0.82
CA THR A 43 6.00 7.02 -2.11
C THR A 43 7.51 7.04 -2.24
N HIS A 44 8.01 6.64 -3.42
CA HIS A 44 9.44 6.62 -3.72
C HIS A 44 10.06 8.03 -3.55
N PRO A 45 11.30 8.16 -3.04
CA PRO A 45 11.94 9.48 -2.84
C PRO A 45 11.99 10.35 -4.11
N GLU A 46 12.08 9.73 -5.29
CA GLU A 46 12.05 10.45 -6.57
C GLU A 46 10.62 10.71 -7.09
N GLY A 47 9.59 10.30 -6.34
CA GLY A 47 8.19 10.41 -6.72
C GLY A 47 7.64 9.17 -7.43
N GLY A 48 6.35 9.24 -7.78
CA GLY A 48 5.65 8.14 -8.44
C GLY A 48 4.44 8.62 -9.25
N TRP A 49 4.04 7.80 -10.22
CA TRP A 49 2.83 8.03 -11.01
C TRP A 49 1.58 7.51 -10.30
N ILE A 50 0.55 8.33 -10.24
CA ILE A 50 -0.73 7.95 -9.63
C ILE A 50 -1.90 8.29 -10.54
N ALA A 51 -2.87 7.36 -10.61
CA ALA A 51 -4.19 7.62 -11.15
C ALA A 51 -5.25 7.22 -10.11
N THR A 52 -6.05 8.19 -9.68
CA THR A 52 -7.06 7.97 -8.65
C THR A 52 -8.35 7.39 -9.22
N SER A 53 -9.19 6.83 -8.36
CA SER A 53 -10.50 6.27 -8.74
C SER A 53 -11.54 7.31 -9.12
N GLU A 54 -11.24 8.59 -8.98
CA GLU A 54 -12.14 9.69 -9.32
C GLU A 54 -12.09 10.06 -10.81
N GLY A 55 -11.32 9.31 -11.61
CA GLY A 55 -11.23 9.50 -13.06
C GLY A 55 -10.35 10.66 -13.49
N SER A 56 -9.44 11.11 -12.62
CA SER A 56 -8.44 12.11 -12.98
C SER A 56 -7.38 11.56 -13.94
N PHE A 57 -6.68 12.46 -14.62
CA PHE A 57 -5.50 12.10 -15.39
C PHE A 57 -4.40 11.58 -14.48
N TRP A 58 -3.42 10.89 -15.08
CA TRP A 58 -2.20 10.56 -14.39
C TRP A 58 -1.50 11.81 -13.88
N SER A 59 -1.11 11.79 -12.61
CA SER A 59 -0.22 12.79 -12.02
C SER A 59 1.09 12.15 -11.59
N PHE A 60 2.15 12.94 -11.58
CA PHE A 60 3.41 12.55 -10.98
C PHE A 60 3.53 13.31 -9.65
N ASP A 61 3.44 12.57 -8.56
CA ASP A 61 3.46 13.13 -7.22
C ASP A 61 4.86 12.91 -6.59
N SER A 62 5.46 13.99 -6.10
CA SER A 62 6.59 13.87 -5.17
C SER A 62 6.12 13.33 -3.81
N PRO A 63 7.02 12.85 -2.94
CA PRO A 63 6.65 12.48 -1.58
C PRO A 63 5.94 13.61 -0.82
N GLN A 64 6.35 14.87 -1.04
CA GLN A 64 5.72 16.02 -0.41
C GLN A 64 4.30 16.28 -0.92
N ASP A 65 4.06 16.11 -2.24
CA ASP A 65 2.73 16.27 -2.83
C ASP A 65 1.79 15.19 -2.29
N ASN A 66 2.25 13.94 -2.23
CA ASN A 66 1.48 12.84 -1.66
C ASN A 66 1.14 13.10 -0.18
N LYS A 67 2.12 13.52 0.60
CA LYS A 67 1.92 13.90 2.00
C LYS A 67 0.90 15.03 2.15
N ASN A 68 1.04 16.09 1.38
CA ASN A 68 0.11 17.22 1.41
C ASN A 68 -1.31 16.80 1.04
N ARG A 69 -1.45 15.95 0.03
CA ARG A 69 -2.75 15.44 -0.41
C ARG A 69 -3.46 14.62 0.67
N ILE A 70 -2.70 13.82 1.43
CA ILE A 70 -3.26 13.00 2.52
C ILE A 70 -3.54 13.85 3.76
N GLU A 71 -2.54 14.59 4.25
CA GLU A 71 -2.61 15.25 5.55
C GLU A 71 -3.47 16.53 5.54
N ASN A 72 -3.65 17.16 4.38
CA ASN A 72 -4.54 18.33 4.22
C ASN A 72 -5.92 17.97 3.67
N SER A 73 -6.21 16.68 3.48
CA SER A 73 -7.53 16.23 3.01
C SER A 73 -8.60 16.50 4.08
N PRO A 74 -9.76 17.09 3.69
CA PRO A 74 -10.90 17.16 4.61
C PRO A 74 -11.57 15.81 4.85
N ASN A 75 -11.16 14.79 4.08
CA ASN A 75 -11.75 13.46 4.12
C ASN A 75 -10.84 12.49 4.88
N THR A 76 -11.46 11.63 5.67
CA THR A 76 -10.81 10.45 6.25
C THR A 76 -11.10 9.25 5.36
N LEU A 77 -10.04 8.56 4.92
CA LEU A 77 -10.13 7.40 4.04
C LEU A 77 -10.02 6.13 4.87
N ASN A 78 -11.15 5.57 5.31
CA ASN A 78 -11.19 4.34 6.12
C ASN A 78 -11.15 3.11 5.22
N PHE A 79 -10.05 2.91 4.50
CA PHE A 79 -9.91 1.82 3.54
C PHE A 79 -9.09 0.66 4.09
N LYS A 80 -9.45 -0.55 3.65
CA LYS A 80 -8.68 -1.77 3.91
C LYS A 80 -8.38 -2.47 2.60
N PRO A 81 -7.14 -2.94 2.39
CA PRO A 81 -6.78 -3.77 1.25
C PRO A 81 -7.22 -5.22 1.49
N TYR A 82 -7.72 -5.85 0.43
CA TYR A 82 -8.16 -7.25 0.41
C TYR A 82 -7.56 -7.98 -0.78
N HIS A 83 -7.30 -9.28 -0.62
CA HIS A 83 -6.81 -10.18 -1.67
C HIS A 83 -5.56 -9.63 -2.38
N ILE A 84 -4.55 -9.24 -1.61
CA ILE A 84 -3.30 -8.74 -2.15
C ILE A 84 -2.53 -9.90 -2.79
N ASN A 85 -2.35 -9.83 -4.11
CA ASN A 85 -1.48 -10.71 -4.88
C ASN A 85 -0.26 -9.92 -5.32
N VAL A 86 0.91 -10.53 -5.20
CA VAL A 86 2.20 -9.88 -5.46
C VAL A 86 3.05 -10.78 -6.34
N GLU A 87 3.57 -10.22 -7.41
CA GLU A 87 4.58 -10.84 -8.26
C GLU A 87 5.90 -10.08 -8.11
N ILE A 88 7.00 -10.82 -7.92
CA ILE A 88 8.34 -10.26 -7.74
C ILE A 88 9.14 -10.44 -9.03
N TYR A 89 9.78 -9.38 -9.47
CA TYR A 89 10.58 -9.31 -10.69
C TYR A 89 11.99 -8.77 -10.42
N GLY A 90 12.84 -8.92 -11.44
CA GLY A 90 14.24 -8.51 -11.40
C GLY A 90 15.15 -9.59 -10.81
N SER A 91 16.40 -9.61 -11.27
CA SER A 91 17.41 -10.60 -10.84
C SER A 91 17.78 -10.46 -9.35
N LYS A 92 17.58 -9.26 -8.80
CA LYS A 92 17.79 -8.93 -7.38
C LYS A 92 16.50 -8.92 -6.58
N LYS A 93 15.36 -9.29 -7.20
CA LYS A 93 14.03 -9.25 -6.59
C LYS A 93 13.65 -7.86 -6.06
N GLU A 94 14.03 -6.84 -6.80
CA GLU A 94 13.89 -5.42 -6.41
C GLU A 94 12.64 -4.74 -6.95
N ILE A 95 11.87 -5.43 -7.80
CA ILE A 95 10.61 -4.90 -8.37
C ILE A 95 9.47 -5.81 -7.94
N ALA A 96 8.37 -5.21 -7.54
CA ALA A 96 7.12 -5.92 -7.26
C ALA A 96 5.95 -5.26 -7.99
N TYR A 97 5.08 -6.09 -8.54
CA TYR A 97 3.76 -5.66 -9.01
C TYR A 97 2.70 -6.28 -8.11
N ALA A 98 1.92 -5.43 -7.47
CA ALA A 98 0.84 -5.85 -6.59
C ALA A 98 -0.51 -5.48 -7.17
N VAL A 99 -1.50 -6.37 -7.03
CA VAL A 99 -2.91 -6.12 -7.35
C VAL A 99 -3.76 -6.50 -6.15
N TYR A 100 -4.75 -5.66 -5.84
CA TYR A 100 -5.62 -5.87 -4.70
C TYR A 100 -6.95 -5.14 -4.84
N TYR A 101 -7.88 -5.44 -3.97
CA TYR A 101 -9.10 -4.66 -3.82
C TYR A 101 -8.98 -3.74 -2.63
N LEU A 102 -9.56 -2.54 -2.75
CA LEU A 102 -9.62 -1.58 -1.68
C LEU A 102 -11.10 -1.30 -1.39
N ALA A 103 -11.51 -1.49 -0.16
CA ALA A 103 -12.89 -1.26 0.26
C ALA A 103 -12.96 -0.56 1.61
N GLY A 104 -14.02 0.23 1.81
CA GLY A 104 -14.24 0.95 3.05
C GLY A 104 -15.20 2.10 2.91
N THR A 105 -14.97 3.15 3.70
CA THR A 105 -15.76 4.38 3.70
C THR A 105 -14.90 5.62 3.48
N ILE A 106 -15.53 6.69 3.02
CA ILE A 106 -14.95 8.04 3.08
C ILE A 106 -15.81 8.84 4.05
N ASP A 107 -15.17 9.42 5.05
CA ASP A 107 -15.83 10.22 6.07
C ASP A 107 -15.36 11.68 5.98
N ARG A 108 -16.25 12.61 6.34
CA ARG A 108 -15.94 14.04 6.48
C ARG A 108 -16.66 14.58 7.71
N ASP A 109 -15.93 15.29 8.57
CA ASP A 109 -16.45 15.87 9.80
C ASP A 109 -17.23 14.86 10.66
N GLY A 110 -16.74 13.60 10.74
CA GLY A 110 -17.33 12.51 11.50
C GLY A 110 -18.55 11.86 10.83
N ASN A 111 -18.93 12.27 9.63
CA ASN A 111 -20.05 11.70 8.89
C ASN A 111 -19.54 10.88 7.69
N VAL A 112 -20.12 9.71 7.48
CA VAL A 112 -19.84 8.87 6.31
C VAL A 112 -20.48 9.53 5.09
N ILE A 113 -19.66 10.00 4.14
CA ILE A 113 -20.11 10.60 2.88
C ILE A 113 -20.11 9.60 1.72
N VAL A 114 -19.28 8.55 1.79
CA VAL A 114 -19.28 7.42 0.87
C VAL A 114 -19.28 6.12 1.67
N PRO A 115 -20.44 5.43 1.80
CA PRO A 115 -20.56 4.27 2.68
C PRO A 115 -20.03 2.95 2.09
N ASN A 116 -19.74 2.90 0.81
CA ASN A 116 -19.47 1.65 0.10
C ASN A 116 -18.41 1.85 -1.00
N TYR A 117 -17.29 2.47 -0.62
CA TYR A 117 -16.19 2.64 -1.54
C TYR A 117 -15.57 1.30 -1.91
N ARG A 118 -15.40 1.03 -3.20
CA ARG A 118 -14.73 -0.17 -3.72
C ARG A 118 -13.96 0.13 -4.98
N THR A 119 -12.67 -0.24 -4.99
CA THR A 119 -11.81 -0.10 -6.16
C THR A 119 -10.95 -1.34 -6.37
N ARG A 120 -10.53 -1.54 -7.62
CA ARG A 120 -9.37 -2.35 -7.96
C ARG A 120 -8.15 -1.45 -7.87
N ALA A 121 -7.13 -1.94 -7.23
CA ALA A 121 -5.86 -1.24 -7.08
C ALA A 121 -4.73 -2.05 -7.70
N SER A 122 -3.78 -1.36 -8.31
CA SER A 122 -2.48 -1.91 -8.66
C SER A 122 -1.38 -0.98 -8.20
N ALA A 123 -0.26 -1.55 -7.78
CA ALA A 123 0.91 -0.81 -7.35
C ALA A 123 2.18 -1.44 -7.96
N LEU A 124 3.00 -0.61 -8.57
CA LEU A 124 4.36 -0.96 -8.94
C LEU A 124 5.29 -0.48 -7.82
N MET A 125 6.07 -1.41 -7.28
CA MET A 125 6.94 -1.13 -6.14
C MET A 125 8.39 -1.45 -6.46
N LYS A 126 9.30 -0.70 -5.85
CA LYS A 126 10.76 -0.85 -6.00
C LYS A 126 11.39 -0.97 -4.61
N LYS A 127 12.30 -1.94 -4.46
CA LYS A 127 13.06 -2.12 -3.23
C LYS A 127 14.40 -1.37 -3.34
N GLU A 128 14.62 -0.45 -2.42
CA GLU A 128 15.89 0.27 -2.28
C GLU A 128 16.33 0.30 -0.81
N ASN A 129 17.60 0.02 -0.58
CA ASN A 129 18.18 -0.01 0.77
C ASN A 129 17.36 -0.84 1.78
N GLY A 130 16.80 -1.99 1.31
CA GLY A 130 16.01 -2.88 2.13
C GLY A 130 14.57 -2.44 2.41
N LYS A 131 14.10 -1.33 1.84
CA LYS A 131 12.75 -0.80 1.98
C LYS A 131 12.01 -0.81 0.63
N TRP A 132 10.73 -1.19 0.67
CA TRP A 132 9.85 -1.10 -0.49
C TRP A 132 9.22 0.30 -0.60
N TYR A 133 9.22 0.85 -1.81
CA TYR A 133 8.60 2.11 -2.16
C TYR A 133 7.65 1.95 -3.33
N GLU A 134 6.57 2.70 -3.34
CA GLU A 134 5.64 2.78 -4.47
C GLU A 134 6.16 3.79 -5.50
N VAL A 135 6.33 3.35 -6.74
CA VAL A 135 6.74 4.17 -7.89
C VAL A 135 5.61 4.42 -8.87
N GLY A 136 4.50 3.72 -8.69
CA GLY A 136 3.29 3.95 -9.46
C GLY A 136 2.09 3.20 -8.89
N SER A 137 0.92 3.83 -8.93
CA SER A 137 -0.33 3.20 -8.51
C SER A 137 -1.52 3.65 -9.34
N HIS A 138 -2.49 2.76 -9.47
CA HIS A 138 -3.72 3.00 -10.18
C HIS A 138 -4.90 2.43 -9.40
N TYR A 139 -5.94 3.24 -9.30
CA TYR A 139 -7.19 2.87 -8.64
C TYR A 139 -8.34 3.03 -9.62
N SER A 140 -9.10 1.95 -9.86
CA SER A 140 -10.27 2.00 -10.74
C SER A 140 -11.53 1.58 -10.00
N PRO A 141 -12.65 2.34 -10.11
CA PRO A 141 -13.90 2.00 -9.43
C PRO A 141 -14.41 0.62 -9.82
N MET A 142 -15.00 -0.08 -8.86
CA MET A 142 -15.74 -1.31 -9.11
C MET A 142 -17.22 -0.97 -9.24
N HIS A 143 -17.73 -1.05 -10.46
CA HIS A 143 -19.16 -0.91 -10.73
C HIS A 143 -19.80 -2.29 -10.85
N SER A 144 -20.99 -2.45 -10.30
CA SER A 144 -21.82 -3.62 -10.57
C SER A 144 -22.42 -3.48 -11.97
N GLY A 145 -22.03 -4.32 -12.92
CA GLY A 145 -22.62 -4.35 -14.26
C GLY A 145 -21.61 -4.26 -15.40
N SER A 146 -22.08 -3.86 -16.58
CA SER A 146 -21.40 -3.96 -17.87
C SER A 146 -20.27 -2.96 -18.11
N GLY A 147 -19.64 -2.44 -17.07
CA GLY A 147 -18.56 -1.46 -17.18
C GLY A 147 -19.04 -0.01 -17.18
N VAL A 148 -18.14 0.91 -17.47
CA VAL A 148 -18.42 2.34 -17.55
C VAL A 148 -19.17 2.62 -18.87
N LYS A 149 -20.35 3.19 -18.79
CA LYS A 149 -21.03 3.74 -19.96
C LYS A 149 -20.57 5.19 -20.13
N PHE A 150 -20.08 5.51 -21.30
CA PHE A 150 -19.87 6.87 -21.73
C PHE A 150 -21.15 7.31 -22.45
N ASP A 151 -21.77 8.38 -21.96
CA ASP A 151 -22.89 9.06 -22.62
C ASP A 151 -22.34 10.00 -23.70
#